data_e994ae69250684fc24c6e72b2537eb85
#
_entry.id   e994ae69250684fc24c6e72b2537eb85
#
_cell.length_a   1.000
_cell.length_b   1.000
_cell.length_c   1.000
_cell.angle_alpha   90.00
_cell.angle_beta   90.00
_cell.angle_gamma   90.00
#
_symmetry.space_group_name_H-M   'P 1'
#
loop_
_entity.id
_entity.type
_entity.pdbx_description
1 polymer ?
#
loop_
_entity_poly.entity_id
_entity_poly.type
_entity_poly.pdbx_seq_one_letter_code
_entity_poly.pdbx_strand_id
1 'polypeptide(L)' 'MILLLGFLMMTGVAVAQQLQVQGKVTDATGEGLIGASVLVKGTTSGVITDIDGNYVLLNVNPDAILIFSYVGSQTQ' A
#
# COMPACT_ATOMS: atom_id res chain seq x y z
N MET A 1 9.83 28.83 32.67
CA MET A 1 8.57 28.24 32.94
C MET A 1 7.70 28.19 31.74
N ILE A 2 7.64 29.24 31.03
CA ILE A 2 6.80 29.30 29.88
C ILE A 2 7.23 28.32 28.82
N LEU A 3 8.51 28.05 28.77
CA LEU A 3 9.03 27.11 27.82
C LEU A 3 8.47 25.74 28.04
N LEU A 4 8.25 25.39 29.26
CA LEU A 4 7.74 24.09 29.57
C LEU A 4 6.34 23.92 29.04
N LEU A 5 5.57 24.95 29.10
CA LEU A 5 4.23 24.90 28.62
C LEU A 5 4.20 24.71 27.13
N GLY A 6 5.05 25.42 26.43
CA GLY A 6 5.10 25.28 25.00
C GLY A 6 5.47 23.88 24.58
N PHE A 7 6.34 23.25 25.33
CA PHE A 7 6.74 21.91 25.00
C PHE A 7 5.60 20.93 25.17
N LEU A 8 4.81 21.12 26.17
CA LEU A 8 3.69 20.25 26.40
C LEU A 8 2.70 20.30 25.27
N MET A 9 2.55 21.42 24.66
CA MET A 9 1.58 21.52 23.60
C MET A 9 1.97 20.74 22.39
N MET A 10 3.22 20.43 22.25
CA MET A 10 3.65 19.73 21.07
C MET A 10 3.50 18.23 21.16
N THR A 11 3.15 17.74 22.31
CA THR A 11 3.13 16.32 22.45
C THR A 11 1.77 15.71 22.25
N GLY A 12 0.82 16.44 21.81
CA GLY A 12 -0.51 15.90 21.79
C GLY A 12 -0.96 15.30 20.48
N VAL A 13 -0.09 15.22 19.51
CA VAL A 13 -0.58 14.84 18.23
C VAL A 13 0.03 13.55 17.80
N ALA A 14 -0.43 12.50 18.33
CA ALA A 14 0.07 11.23 17.88
C ALA A 14 -1.02 10.62 17.03
N VAL A 15 -0.97 10.84 15.78
CA VAL A 15 -1.99 10.34 14.92
C VAL A 15 -1.43 9.21 14.11
N ALA A 16 -2.15 8.13 14.01
CA ALA A 16 -1.73 7.04 13.19
C ALA A 16 -1.73 7.51 11.76
N GLN A 17 -0.61 7.37 11.10
CA GLN A 17 -0.52 7.84 9.76
C GLN A 17 -0.77 6.73 8.80
N GLN A 18 -1.55 6.99 7.82
CA GLN A 18 -1.77 6.04 6.76
C GLN A 18 -0.76 6.25 5.68
N LEU A 19 -0.29 5.18 5.12
CA LEU A 19 0.83 5.22 4.20
C LEU A 19 0.36 5.07 2.77
N GLN A 20 1.18 5.55 1.89
CA GLN A 20 1.03 5.26 0.48
C GLN A 20 2.01 4.14 0.17
N VAL A 21 1.50 3.05 -0.36
CA VAL A 21 2.31 1.90 -0.69
C VAL A 21 2.35 1.78 -2.20
N GLN A 22 3.55 1.71 -2.75
CA GLN A 22 3.66 1.52 -4.19
C GLN A 22 4.69 0.45 -4.46
N GLY A 23 4.51 -0.24 -5.53
CA GLY A 23 5.40 -1.31 -5.86
C GLY A 23 5.16 -1.83 -7.25
N LYS A 24 5.79 -2.94 -7.56
CA LYS A 24 5.69 -3.54 -8.88
C LYS A 24 5.53 -5.04 -8.72
N VAL A 25 4.62 -5.61 -9.48
CA VAL A 25 4.40 -7.04 -9.50
C VAL A 25 5.02 -7.58 -10.78
N THR A 26 5.89 -8.55 -10.65
CA THR A 26 6.56 -9.12 -11.81
C THR A 26 6.40 -10.63 -11.83
N ASP A 27 6.58 -11.21 -12.99
CA ASP A 27 6.57 -12.64 -13.12
C ASP A 27 7.98 -13.21 -12.91
N ALA A 28 8.15 -14.48 -13.15
CA ALA A 28 9.42 -15.14 -12.88
C ALA A 28 10.54 -14.62 -13.77
N THR A 29 10.22 -14.01 -14.86
CA THR A 29 11.24 -13.47 -15.75
C THR A 29 11.53 -12.02 -15.47
N GLY A 30 10.86 -11.42 -14.51
CA GLY A 30 11.07 -10.02 -14.19
C GLY A 30 10.19 -9.06 -14.95
N GLU A 31 9.28 -9.58 -15.74
CA GLU A 31 8.41 -8.73 -16.51
C GLU A 31 7.22 -8.29 -15.69
N GLY A 32 6.81 -7.05 -15.82
CA GLY A 32 5.67 -6.54 -15.07
C GLY A 32 4.38 -7.24 -15.45
N LEU A 33 3.55 -7.54 -14.45
CA LEU A 33 2.28 -8.19 -14.67
C LEU A 33 1.16 -7.17 -14.69
N ILE A 34 0.57 -6.97 -15.84
CA ILE A 34 -0.59 -6.10 -15.94
C ILE A 34 -1.82 -6.86 -15.46
N GLY A 35 -2.70 -6.21 -14.77
CA GLY A 35 -3.95 -6.82 -14.36
C GLY A 35 -3.90 -7.64 -13.10
N ALA A 36 -2.80 -7.60 -12.39
CA ALA A 36 -2.74 -8.27 -11.10
C ALA A 36 -3.51 -7.47 -10.06
N SER A 37 -4.11 -8.16 -9.12
CA SER A 37 -4.92 -7.52 -8.09
C SER A 37 -4.12 -7.40 -6.82
N VAL A 38 -4.11 -6.21 -6.22
CA VAL A 38 -3.46 -5.98 -4.94
C VAL A 38 -4.53 -5.49 -3.98
N LEU A 39 -4.78 -6.27 -2.95
CA LEU A 39 -5.89 -6.00 -2.05
C LEU A 39 -5.38 -5.91 -0.63
N VAL A 40 -5.94 -5.00 0.15
CA VAL A 40 -5.61 -4.90 1.56
C VAL A 40 -6.50 -5.89 2.30
N LYS A 41 -5.90 -6.84 2.99
CA LYS A 41 -6.63 -7.90 3.64
C LYS A 41 -7.64 -7.35 4.63
N GLY A 42 -8.82 -7.91 4.60
CA GLY A 42 -9.88 -7.49 5.53
C GLY A 42 -10.64 -6.27 5.06
N THR A 43 -10.35 -5.76 3.88
CA THR A 43 -11.06 -4.60 3.37
C THR A 43 -11.43 -4.83 1.92
N THR A 44 -12.13 -3.87 1.35
CA THR A 44 -12.42 -3.91 -0.07
C THR A 44 -11.49 -2.98 -0.84
N SER A 45 -10.48 -2.44 -0.16
CA SER A 45 -9.55 -1.54 -0.83
C SER A 45 -8.56 -2.32 -1.66
N GLY A 46 -8.44 -1.96 -2.88
CA GLY A 46 -7.49 -2.65 -3.75
C GLY A 46 -7.32 -1.92 -5.04
N VAL A 47 -6.32 -2.33 -5.79
CA VAL A 47 -6.02 -1.75 -7.10
C VAL A 47 -5.58 -2.85 -8.04
N ILE A 48 -5.56 -2.52 -9.30
CA ILE A 48 -5.09 -3.42 -10.35
C ILE A 48 -3.81 -2.84 -10.91
N THR A 49 -2.83 -3.66 -11.14
CA THR A 49 -1.56 -3.17 -11.67
C THR A 49 -1.72 -2.67 -13.10
N ASP A 50 -0.87 -1.72 -13.45
CA ASP A 50 -0.91 -1.13 -14.78
C ASP A 50 -0.07 -1.96 -15.75
N ILE A 51 0.16 -1.44 -16.92
CA ILE A 51 0.82 -2.18 -17.98
C ILE A 51 2.24 -2.57 -17.62
N ASP A 52 2.87 -1.86 -16.72
CA ASP A 52 4.21 -2.19 -16.28
C ASP A 52 4.22 -2.99 -15.00
N GLY A 53 3.06 -3.34 -14.48
CA GLY A 53 2.97 -4.06 -13.23
C GLY A 53 3.01 -3.18 -12.00
N ASN A 54 2.99 -1.88 -12.18
CA ASN A 54 3.08 -0.95 -11.05
C ASN A 54 1.74 -0.77 -10.38
N TYR A 55 1.76 -0.52 -9.09
CA TYR A 55 0.55 -0.24 -8.35
C TYR A 55 0.83 0.79 -7.27
N VAL A 56 -0.20 1.52 -6.89
CA VAL A 56 -0.15 2.47 -5.79
C VAL A 56 -1.39 2.29 -4.95
N LEU A 57 -1.21 2.07 -3.66
CA LEU A 57 -2.31 2.00 -2.71
C LEU A 57 -2.22 3.18 -1.78
N LEU A 58 -3.32 3.85 -1.58
CA LEU A 58 -3.35 5.04 -0.71
C LEU A 58 -4.03 4.69 0.59
N ASN A 59 -3.66 5.40 1.63
CA ASN A 59 -4.31 5.30 2.94
C ASN A 59 -4.25 3.88 3.50
N VAL A 60 -3.07 3.30 3.50
CA VAL A 60 -2.87 1.95 3.99
C VAL A 60 -2.31 2.02 5.41
N ASN A 61 -2.87 1.23 6.30
CA ASN A 61 -2.36 1.18 7.66
C ASN A 61 -0.98 0.56 7.70
N PRO A 62 -0.12 1.01 8.62
CA PRO A 62 1.26 0.52 8.64
C PRO A 62 1.40 -0.98 8.82
N ASP A 63 0.44 -1.62 9.49
CA ASP A 63 0.54 -3.06 9.68
C ASP A 63 -0.40 -3.82 8.76
N ALA A 64 -0.80 -3.23 7.67
CA ALA A 64 -1.70 -3.90 6.74
C ALA A 64 -1.01 -5.05 6.04
N ILE A 65 -1.80 -6.03 5.67
CA ILE A 65 -1.31 -7.16 4.91
C ILE A 65 -1.90 -7.05 3.52
N LEU A 66 -1.05 -7.17 2.52
CA LEU A 66 -1.51 -7.10 1.14
C LEU A 66 -1.64 -8.49 0.56
N ILE A 67 -2.68 -8.67 -0.21
CA ILE A 67 -2.92 -9.93 -0.89
C ILE A 67 -2.81 -9.68 -2.37
N PHE A 68 -1.91 -10.42 -3.01
CA PHE A 68 -1.70 -10.28 -4.43
C PHE A 68 -2.30 -11.48 -5.14
N SER A 69 -3.03 -11.25 -6.19
CA SER A 69 -3.55 -12.35 -6.97
C SER A 69 -3.53 -11.98 -8.45
N TYR A 70 -3.33 -12.97 -9.28
CA TYR A 70 -3.23 -12.73 -10.70
C TYR A 70 -3.92 -13.88 -11.42
N VAL A 71 -4.89 -13.52 -12.24
CA VAL A 71 -5.59 -14.52 -12.98
C VAL A 71 -5.10 -14.41 -14.39
N GLY A 72 -3.99 -14.97 -14.64
CA GLY A 72 -3.42 -14.89 -15.93
C GLY A 72 -4.09 -15.84 -16.86
N SER A 73 -4.04 -15.54 -18.09
CA SER A 73 -4.56 -16.40 -19.02
C SER A 73 -3.62 -17.49 -19.25
N GLN A 74 -3.91 -18.54 -18.84
CA GLN A 74 -3.06 -19.59 -18.95
C GLN A 74 -3.34 -20.31 -20.13
N THR A 75 -3.37 -19.80 -21.16
CA THR A 75 -3.65 -20.50 -22.27
C THR A 75 -2.72 -21.52 -22.50
N GLN A 76 -2.84 -22.38 -22.69
CA GLN A 76 -1.89 -23.29 -22.98
C GLN A 76 -2.27 -24.13 -24.00
#